data_4e27e4d8635be6dd49ae7328120e43db
#
_entry.id   4e27e4d8635be6dd49ae7328120e43db
#
_cell.length_a   1.000
_cell.length_b   1.000
_cell.length_c   1.000
_cell.angle_alpha   90.00
_cell.angle_beta   90.00
_cell.angle_gamma   90.00
#
_symmetry.space_group_name_H-M   'P 1'
#
loop_
_entity.id
_entity.type
_entity.pdbx_description
1 polymer ?
#
loop_
_entity_poly.entity_id
_entity_poly.type
_entity_poly.pdbx_seq_one_letter_code
_entity_poly.pdbx_strand_id
1 'polypeptide(L)'
;MSSANGNIHRRDFLRQSAFLGISAALGGTLVKASYAASRDRLTILSSVGLDTLHPYAHSSSPQYGIWNNMLEPLVEVDYAKRQYFGVLAESWEFQGKRWVFKLRKNVRLHDGTLFTAEDVIYSVNVIKNDKQSLQRSNFKDLVEMQAVDSHTVAFVTRTPNAVFLDRLQNRFMMGKAAMEAQSGELSLKKPVGTGPYRFVSWQRDGNLVITRHDPYWGGKAAIKEIVTQRVKEDAGRVAGLLAGQADVTNNVPVEELSRLDKHPRVRAEKVEGVRMYFLAMNVTHKPFDNKLLRQAINYAVDPAVIIKHIYEGNGYVMNGPLGSNVIGFDPKISRYPYDPKKARELLEKAGFPQGVTIKLYFSPDRYPKAREVCQVIGDQLGKAGIKTELVSQEFVIFWGKEGVNGGKLGFYYVGRPAADADTVYDQYYRSGVTRRIQYKNPEFDKLIDEEQRTGDPKKRVAILQQAGRILMEDAPFVPLYTLAEIYGVARNVQWKPRPDEKIIAKEMRIK
;
A
#
# COMPACT_ATOMS: atom_id res chain seq x y z
N MET A 1 -21.58 -57.08 -43.57
CA MET A 1 -22.22 -56.61 -44.80
C MET A 1 -22.41 -55.13 -44.61
N SER A 2 -21.91 -54.17 -45.31
CA SER A 2 -21.14 -54.01 -46.54
C SER A 2 -20.38 -52.66 -46.35
N SER A 3 -19.14 -52.70 -46.74
CA SER A 3 -18.20 -51.64 -46.90
C SER A 3 -18.59 -50.63 -47.97
N ALA A 4 -18.28 -49.35 -47.81
CA ALA A 4 -18.02 -48.49 -48.97
C ALA A 4 -16.92 -47.45 -48.55
N ASN A 5 -15.72 -47.73 -49.03
CA ASN A 5 -14.60 -46.82 -49.19
C ASN A 5 -14.91 -45.72 -50.18
N GLY A 6 -14.71 -44.45 -49.84
CA GLY A 6 -14.72 -43.33 -50.77
C GLY A 6 -13.38 -42.58 -50.70
N ASN A 7 -12.49 -42.92 -51.66
CA ASN A 7 -11.23 -42.18 -51.90
C ASN A 7 -11.56 -40.75 -52.40
N ILE A 8 -11.14 -39.74 -51.68
CA ILE A 8 -11.12 -38.36 -52.16
C ILE A 8 -9.74 -38.07 -52.76
N HIS A 9 -9.74 -37.80 -54.07
CA HIS A 9 -8.53 -37.59 -54.87
C HIS A 9 -7.81 -36.31 -54.52
N ARG A 10 -6.50 -36.42 -54.42
CA ARG A 10 -5.48 -35.37 -54.12
C ARG A 10 -5.50 -34.15 -55.08
N ARG A 11 -6.37 -34.11 -56.06
CA ARG A 11 -6.43 -33.04 -57.08
C ARG A 11 -7.41 -31.91 -56.79
N ASP A 12 -8.32 -32.07 -55.81
CA ASP A 12 -9.29 -31.03 -55.49
C ASP A 12 -8.81 -30.10 -54.36
N PHE A 13 -7.74 -30.50 -53.64
CA PHE A 13 -7.11 -29.68 -52.61
C PHE A 13 -6.26 -28.53 -53.18
N LEU A 14 -5.80 -28.61 -54.43
CA LEU A 14 -4.92 -27.62 -55.06
C LEU A 14 -5.66 -26.55 -55.88
N ARG A 15 -6.99 -26.63 -56.01
CA ARG A 15 -7.79 -25.60 -56.70
C ARG A 15 -8.47 -24.59 -55.76
N GLN A 16 -8.51 -24.82 -54.47
CA GLN A 16 -9.06 -23.86 -53.49
C GLN A 16 -8.01 -22.98 -52.81
N SER A 17 -6.72 -23.22 -53.07
CA SER A 17 -5.62 -22.43 -52.46
C SER A 17 -5.20 -21.21 -53.30
N ALA A 18 -5.81 -20.93 -54.41
CA ALA A 18 -5.41 -19.83 -55.32
C ALA A 18 -6.26 -18.56 -55.21
N PHE A 19 -7.26 -18.51 -54.31
CA PHE A 19 -8.11 -17.32 -54.13
C PHE A 19 -7.97 -16.59 -52.76
N LEU A 20 -7.05 -17.02 -51.90
CA LEU A 20 -6.78 -16.39 -50.59
C LEU A 20 -5.46 -15.61 -50.57
N GLY A 21 -4.83 -15.38 -51.69
CA GLY A 21 -3.50 -14.71 -51.79
C GLY A 21 -3.52 -13.21 -52.07
N ILE A 22 -4.68 -12.54 -52.23
CA ILE A 22 -4.72 -11.10 -52.61
C ILE A 22 -5.36 -10.20 -51.55
N SER A 23 -5.94 -10.74 -50.50
CA SER A 23 -6.53 -9.91 -49.41
C SER A 23 -5.60 -9.59 -48.24
N ALA A 24 -4.35 -10.10 -48.22
CA ALA A 24 -3.41 -9.87 -47.15
C ALA A 24 -2.49 -8.63 -47.33
N ALA A 25 -2.50 -8.01 -48.52
CA ALA A 25 -1.64 -6.87 -48.82
C ALA A 25 -2.31 -5.49 -48.62
N LEU A 26 -3.62 -5.43 -48.37
CA LEU A 26 -4.34 -4.17 -48.11
C LEU A 26 -4.81 -4.00 -46.66
N GLY A 27 -4.65 -5.03 -45.79
CA GLY A 27 -4.97 -4.96 -44.37
C GLY A 27 -3.83 -4.45 -43.50
N GLY A 28 -2.60 -4.38 -44.02
CA GLY A 28 -1.40 -4.01 -43.23
C GLY A 28 -1.15 -2.52 -43.08
N THR A 29 -1.89 -1.65 -43.73
CA THR A 29 -1.66 -0.19 -43.72
C THR A 29 -2.71 0.61 -42.96
N LEU A 30 -3.76 0.00 -42.43
CA LEU A 30 -4.81 0.70 -41.68
C LEU A 30 -4.73 0.58 -40.13
N VAL A 31 -3.78 -0.18 -39.59
CA VAL A 31 -3.59 -0.28 -38.12
C VAL A 31 -2.47 0.66 -37.60
N LYS A 32 -1.72 1.32 -38.50
CA LYS A 32 -0.66 2.28 -38.10
C LYS A 32 -1.15 3.72 -37.86
N ALA A 33 -2.41 4.01 -38.00
CA ALA A 33 -2.90 5.39 -38.01
C ALA A 33 -3.87 5.72 -36.87
N SER A 34 -3.62 5.27 -35.61
CA SER A 34 -4.49 5.72 -34.52
C SER A 34 -3.86 5.74 -33.11
N TYR A 35 -2.56 5.88 -32.98
CA TYR A 35 -1.92 6.20 -31.70
C TYR A 35 -1.08 7.49 -31.77
N ALA A 36 -1.59 8.49 -32.45
CA ALA A 36 -1.33 9.86 -32.00
C ALA A 36 -2.21 10.04 -30.77
N ALA A 37 -1.70 9.65 -29.59
CA ALA A 37 -2.38 9.86 -28.33
C ALA A 37 -2.82 11.32 -28.30
N SER A 38 -4.13 11.57 -28.21
CA SER A 38 -4.60 12.91 -27.99
C SER A 38 -3.88 13.40 -26.73
N ARG A 39 -3.26 14.58 -26.73
CA ARG A 39 -2.57 15.18 -25.57
C ARG A 39 -3.44 15.27 -24.32
N ASP A 40 -4.69 14.87 -24.43
CA ASP A 40 -5.75 14.94 -23.42
C ASP A 40 -6.05 13.62 -22.70
N ARG A 41 -5.42 12.50 -23.10
CA ARG A 41 -5.66 11.17 -22.52
C ARG A 41 -4.40 10.59 -21.88
N LEU A 42 -4.55 10.01 -20.71
CA LEU A 42 -3.52 9.23 -20.01
C LEU A 42 -3.96 7.77 -19.87
N THR A 43 -3.10 6.84 -20.25
CA THR A 43 -3.32 5.41 -20.08
C THR A 43 -2.39 4.85 -19.00
N ILE A 44 -2.96 4.19 -18.00
CA ILE A 44 -2.26 3.58 -16.88
C ILE A 44 -2.42 2.06 -16.95
N LEU A 45 -1.32 1.31 -17.07
CA LEU A 45 -1.32 -0.13 -16.82
C LEU A 45 -1.00 -0.38 -15.35
N SER A 46 -1.95 -0.96 -14.63
CA SER A 46 -1.83 -1.20 -13.19
C SER A 46 -1.82 -2.70 -12.88
N SER A 47 -1.00 -3.11 -11.92
CA SER A 47 -0.97 -4.49 -11.39
C SER A 47 -2.29 -4.88 -10.72
N VAL A 48 -3.05 -3.91 -10.23
CA VAL A 48 -4.36 -4.08 -9.61
C VAL A 48 -5.44 -3.28 -10.34
N GLY A 49 -6.68 -3.77 -10.28
CA GLY A 49 -7.87 -3.06 -10.76
C GLY A 49 -8.93 -2.99 -9.66
N LEU A 50 -10.11 -2.53 -10.03
CA LEU A 50 -11.28 -2.59 -9.17
C LEU A 50 -12.01 -3.91 -9.39
N ASP A 51 -12.40 -4.58 -8.31
CA ASP A 51 -13.25 -5.76 -8.35
C ASP A 51 -14.74 -5.39 -8.24
N THR A 52 -15.02 -4.19 -7.72
CA THR A 52 -16.34 -3.59 -7.56
C THR A 52 -16.23 -2.07 -7.60
N LEU A 53 -17.32 -1.38 -7.91
CA LEU A 53 -17.39 0.09 -7.85
C LEU A 53 -17.69 0.63 -6.45
N HIS A 54 -17.63 -0.21 -5.42
CA HIS A 54 -17.82 0.23 -4.04
C HIS A 54 -16.46 0.48 -3.34
N PRO A 55 -16.09 1.72 -2.99
CA PRO A 55 -14.76 2.06 -2.49
C PRO A 55 -14.42 1.39 -1.15
N TYR A 56 -15.42 1.08 -0.34
CA TYR A 56 -15.21 0.49 1.00
C TYR A 56 -15.04 -1.04 0.98
N ALA A 57 -15.30 -1.69 -0.14
CA ALA A 57 -15.00 -3.10 -0.36
C ALA A 57 -13.53 -3.37 -0.74
N HIS A 58 -12.68 -2.34 -0.72
CA HIS A 58 -11.25 -2.41 -0.99
C HIS A 58 -10.40 -2.03 0.22
N SER A 59 -9.17 -2.52 0.29
CA SER A 59 -8.27 -2.29 1.43
C SER A 59 -6.79 -2.17 1.04
N SER A 60 -6.46 -2.02 -0.26
CA SER A 60 -5.08 -1.90 -0.74
C SER A 60 -4.76 -0.48 -1.25
N SER A 61 -3.53 -0.02 -1.02
CA SER A 61 -3.09 1.32 -1.42
C SER A 61 -3.22 1.60 -2.92
N PRO A 62 -2.84 0.68 -3.83
CA PRO A 62 -3.02 0.95 -5.27
C PRO A 62 -4.48 1.12 -5.68
N GLN A 63 -5.42 0.36 -5.08
CA GLN A 63 -6.85 0.54 -5.30
C GLN A 63 -7.34 1.89 -4.76
N TYR A 64 -6.85 2.32 -3.59
CA TYR A 64 -7.11 3.67 -3.08
C TYR A 64 -6.62 4.75 -4.03
N GLY A 65 -5.48 4.55 -4.72
CA GLY A 65 -5.00 5.46 -5.77
C GLY A 65 -5.99 5.61 -6.92
N ILE A 66 -6.65 4.54 -7.35
CA ILE A 66 -7.70 4.59 -8.37
C ILE A 66 -8.88 5.44 -7.86
N TRP A 67 -9.32 5.21 -6.63
CA TRP A 67 -10.43 5.96 -6.02
C TRP A 67 -10.12 7.42 -5.78
N ASN A 68 -8.89 7.78 -5.38
CA ASN A 68 -8.47 9.17 -5.15
C ASN A 68 -8.61 10.07 -6.38
N ASN A 69 -8.69 9.50 -7.59
CA ASN A 69 -8.99 10.29 -8.77
C ASN A 69 -10.47 10.74 -8.84
N MET A 70 -11.40 10.00 -8.20
CA MET A 70 -12.84 10.26 -8.25
C MET A 70 -13.41 10.74 -6.90
N LEU A 71 -12.86 10.25 -5.80
CA LEU A 71 -13.37 10.44 -4.45
C LEU A 71 -12.27 11.01 -3.57
N GLU A 72 -12.65 11.80 -2.58
CA GLU A 72 -11.68 12.43 -1.67
C GLU A 72 -11.99 12.12 -0.20
N PRO A 73 -10.93 11.95 0.64
CA PRO A 73 -11.10 11.83 2.08
C PRO A 73 -11.18 13.21 2.74
N LEU A 74 -11.44 13.26 4.04
CA LEU A 74 -11.36 14.51 4.82
C LEU A 74 -9.92 15.00 4.95
N VAL A 75 -8.99 14.08 5.18
CA VAL A 75 -7.57 14.35 5.40
C VAL A 75 -6.69 13.33 4.67
N GLU A 76 -5.48 13.73 4.31
CA GLU A 76 -4.41 12.87 3.78
C GLU A 76 -3.08 13.13 4.48
N VAL A 77 -2.05 12.34 4.13
CA VAL A 77 -0.69 12.47 4.67
C VAL A 77 0.25 13.05 3.64
N ASP A 78 0.98 14.09 4.03
CA ASP A 78 2.19 14.56 3.37
C ASP A 78 3.38 13.75 3.92
N TYR A 79 3.80 12.75 3.20
CA TYR A 79 4.88 11.85 3.62
C TYR A 79 6.24 12.55 3.70
N ALA A 80 6.48 13.57 2.87
CA ALA A 80 7.73 14.33 2.91
C ALA A 80 7.82 15.19 4.17
N LYS A 81 6.70 15.75 4.60
CA LYS A 81 6.62 16.56 5.84
C LYS A 81 6.27 15.71 7.06
N ARG A 82 5.84 14.46 6.87
CA ARG A 82 5.36 13.56 7.92
C ARG A 82 4.26 14.20 8.76
N GLN A 83 3.22 14.69 8.09
CA GLN A 83 2.08 15.34 8.75
C GLN A 83 0.79 15.13 7.99
N TYR A 84 -0.34 15.20 8.69
CA TYR A 84 -1.64 15.24 8.06
C TYR A 84 -1.93 16.63 7.47
N PHE A 85 -2.64 16.65 6.35
CA PHE A 85 -3.17 17.87 5.75
C PHE A 85 -4.63 17.71 5.34
N GLY A 86 -5.36 18.83 5.26
CA GLY A 86 -6.76 18.83 4.93
C GLY A 86 -7.01 18.69 3.43
N VAL A 87 -7.95 17.80 3.07
CA VAL A 87 -8.49 17.66 1.71
C VAL A 87 -9.89 18.25 1.69
N LEU A 88 -10.93 17.51 2.09
CA LEU A 88 -12.28 18.07 2.23
C LEU A 88 -12.48 18.81 3.56
N ALA A 89 -11.68 18.53 4.58
CA ALA A 89 -11.58 19.36 5.77
C ALA A 89 -10.56 20.48 5.57
N GLU A 90 -10.90 21.73 5.94
CA GLU A 90 -9.97 22.85 5.96
C GLU A 90 -9.16 22.89 7.25
N SER A 91 -9.78 22.50 8.35
CA SER A 91 -9.16 22.45 9.67
C SER A 91 -9.88 21.46 10.56
N TRP A 92 -9.23 21.11 11.66
CA TRP A 92 -9.81 20.25 12.70
C TRP A 92 -9.27 20.62 14.07
N GLU A 93 -10.04 20.26 15.09
CA GLU A 93 -9.70 20.43 16.48
C GLU A 93 -9.93 19.11 17.23
N PHE A 94 -8.97 18.77 18.11
CA PHE A 94 -9.07 17.61 18.99
C PHE A 94 -9.34 18.06 20.42
N GLN A 95 -10.47 17.64 20.97
CA GLN A 95 -10.95 17.95 22.31
C GLN A 95 -11.07 16.66 23.14
N GLY A 96 -9.97 15.94 23.33
CA GLY A 96 -9.92 14.67 24.03
C GLY A 96 -10.60 13.53 23.30
N LYS A 97 -11.90 13.31 23.51
CA LYS A 97 -12.66 12.27 22.80
C LYS A 97 -13.38 12.78 21.57
N ARG A 98 -13.45 14.09 21.38
CA ARG A 98 -14.18 14.74 20.32
C ARG A 98 -13.25 15.37 19.30
N TRP A 99 -13.44 15.02 18.03
CA TRP A 99 -12.87 15.67 16.88
C TRP A 99 -13.92 16.54 16.19
N VAL A 100 -13.58 17.80 15.91
CA VAL A 100 -14.43 18.73 15.16
C VAL A 100 -13.71 19.11 13.87
N PHE A 101 -14.34 18.84 12.73
CA PHE A 101 -13.80 19.16 11.40
C PHE A 101 -14.61 20.27 10.77
N LYS A 102 -13.92 21.32 10.28
CA LYS A 102 -14.50 22.34 9.42
C LYS A 102 -14.31 21.91 7.97
N LEU A 103 -15.41 21.74 7.25
CA LEU A 103 -15.41 21.31 5.85
C LEU A 103 -15.24 22.49 4.90
N ARG A 104 -14.62 22.24 3.75
CA ARG A 104 -14.58 23.21 2.65
C ARG A 104 -15.96 23.59 2.18
N LYS A 105 -16.16 24.90 1.95
CA LYS A 105 -17.39 25.43 1.34
C LYS A 105 -17.30 25.37 -0.19
N ASN A 106 -18.46 25.37 -0.84
CA ASN A 106 -18.59 25.40 -2.30
C ASN A 106 -17.94 24.22 -3.04
N VAL A 107 -17.70 23.08 -2.38
CA VAL A 107 -17.28 21.85 -3.01
C VAL A 107 -18.49 21.21 -3.70
N ARG A 108 -18.37 20.94 -5.02
CA ARG A 108 -19.42 20.29 -5.79
C ARG A 108 -19.11 18.81 -6.00
N LEU A 109 -20.11 17.99 -5.80
CA LEU A 109 -20.12 16.59 -6.19
C LEU A 109 -20.23 16.46 -7.72
N HIS A 110 -19.94 15.31 -8.27
CA HIS A 110 -19.96 15.06 -9.72
C HIS A 110 -21.35 15.21 -10.37
N ASP A 111 -22.41 15.15 -9.58
CA ASP A 111 -23.80 15.40 -10.00
C ASP A 111 -24.20 16.89 -9.92
N GLY A 112 -23.30 17.76 -9.44
CA GLY A 112 -23.49 19.20 -9.31
C GLY A 112 -24.04 19.64 -7.95
N THR A 113 -24.46 18.73 -7.09
CA THR A 113 -24.92 19.06 -5.72
C THR A 113 -23.76 19.51 -4.84
N LEU A 114 -24.04 20.21 -3.74
CA LEU A 114 -23.02 20.65 -2.79
C LEU A 114 -22.69 19.55 -1.78
N PHE A 115 -21.40 19.37 -1.52
CA PHE A 115 -20.90 18.50 -0.47
C PHE A 115 -21.13 19.14 0.90
N THR A 116 -21.64 18.35 1.86
CA THR A 116 -22.00 18.79 3.21
C THR A 116 -21.58 17.81 4.29
N ALA A 117 -21.77 18.17 5.55
CA ALA A 117 -21.55 17.30 6.71
C ALA A 117 -22.41 16.02 6.68
N GLU A 118 -23.59 16.09 6.06
CA GLU A 118 -24.47 14.93 5.89
C GLU A 118 -23.84 13.84 5.01
N ASP A 119 -23.10 14.23 3.94
CA ASP A 119 -22.38 13.29 3.08
C ASP A 119 -21.25 12.58 3.84
N VAL A 120 -20.60 13.30 4.75
CA VAL A 120 -19.57 12.73 5.63
C VAL A 120 -20.16 11.71 6.58
N ILE A 121 -21.24 12.06 7.28
CA ILE A 121 -21.92 11.17 8.23
C ILE A 121 -22.44 9.93 7.50
N TYR A 122 -23.08 10.11 6.35
CA TYR A 122 -23.56 9.01 5.53
C TYR A 122 -22.41 8.06 5.14
N SER A 123 -21.33 8.60 4.59
CA SER A 123 -20.16 7.82 4.15
C SER A 123 -19.54 7.00 5.29
N VAL A 124 -19.34 7.63 6.47
CA VAL A 124 -18.78 6.95 7.63
C VAL A 124 -19.74 5.91 8.20
N ASN A 125 -21.05 6.17 8.18
CA ASN A 125 -22.07 5.19 8.57
C ASN A 125 -22.04 3.94 7.67
N VAL A 126 -21.92 4.13 6.36
CA VAL A 126 -21.78 3.00 5.42
C VAL A 126 -20.51 2.22 5.71
N ILE A 127 -19.36 2.91 5.88
CA ILE A 127 -18.10 2.23 6.23
C ILE A 127 -18.24 1.40 7.50
N LYS A 128 -18.87 1.95 8.54
CA LYS A 128 -18.97 1.35 9.88
C LYS A 128 -19.94 0.17 9.92
N ASN A 129 -21.09 0.27 9.23
CA ASN A 129 -22.20 -0.63 9.44
C ASN A 129 -22.42 -1.65 8.32
N ASP A 130 -21.91 -1.39 7.11
CA ASP A 130 -22.07 -2.31 5.99
C ASP A 130 -21.23 -3.58 6.20
N LYS A 131 -21.90 -4.75 6.07
CA LYS A 131 -21.26 -6.07 6.30
C LYS A 131 -20.15 -6.38 5.29
N GLN A 132 -20.20 -5.83 4.09
CA GLN A 132 -19.20 -6.04 3.05
C GLN A 132 -18.04 -5.03 3.13
N SER A 133 -18.15 -3.98 3.96
CA SER A 133 -17.08 -3.03 4.16
C SER A 133 -15.87 -3.70 4.82
N LEU A 134 -14.74 -3.74 4.12
CA LEU A 134 -13.45 -4.20 4.64
C LEU A 134 -12.79 -3.17 5.58
N GLN A 135 -13.40 -1.99 5.73
CA GLN A 135 -12.85 -0.85 6.43
C GLN A 135 -13.51 -0.60 7.80
N ARG A 136 -14.50 -1.42 8.21
CA ARG A 136 -15.27 -1.25 9.45
C ARG A 136 -14.43 -1.09 10.71
N SER A 137 -13.34 -1.82 10.81
CA SER A 137 -12.47 -1.81 11.99
C SER A 137 -11.86 -0.44 12.29
N ASN A 138 -11.77 0.45 11.29
CA ASN A 138 -11.24 1.80 11.49
C ASN A 138 -12.13 2.67 12.39
N PHE A 139 -13.42 2.37 12.44
CA PHE A 139 -14.40 3.14 13.20
C PHE A 139 -15.03 2.37 14.37
N LYS A 140 -14.40 1.28 14.84
CA LYS A 140 -14.89 0.46 15.96
C LYS A 140 -15.07 1.27 17.26
N ASP A 141 -14.22 2.28 17.46
CA ASP A 141 -14.20 3.13 18.64
C ASP A 141 -15.03 4.42 18.48
N LEU A 142 -15.60 4.66 17.31
CA LEU A 142 -16.47 5.78 17.04
C LEU A 142 -17.86 5.52 17.64
N VAL A 143 -18.28 6.34 18.60
CA VAL A 143 -19.55 6.18 19.32
C VAL A 143 -20.63 7.13 18.86
N GLU A 144 -20.25 8.35 18.40
CA GLU A 144 -21.20 9.37 17.96
C GLU A 144 -20.66 10.16 16.78
N MET A 145 -21.55 10.56 15.89
CA MET A 145 -21.28 11.49 14.78
C MET A 145 -22.39 12.52 14.73
N GLN A 146 -22.04 13.78 14.55
CA GLN A 146 -22.97 14.90 14.52
C GLN A 146 -22.64 15.86 13.38
N ALA A 147 -23.63 16.18 12.53
CA ALA A 147 -23.60 17.37 11.70
C ALA A 147 -23.94 18.56 12.61
N VAL A 148 -22.93 19.33 13.00
CA VAL A 148 -23.13 20.53 13.84
C VAL A 148 -23.81 21.64 13.02
N ASP A 149 -23.36 21.79 11.79
CA ASP A 149 -23.96 22.60 10.73
C ASP A 149 -23.62 21.97 9.36
N SER A 150 -24.01 22.59 8.25
CA SER A 150 -23.77 22.06 6.90
C SER A 150 -22.29 21.86 6.55
N HIS A 151 -21.38 22.54 7.26
CA HIS A 151 -19.92 22.49 6.99
C HIS A 151 -19.09 22.21 8.25
N THR A 152 -19.73 21.68 9.29
CA THR A 152 -19.03 21.27 10.52
C THR A 152 -19.53 19.90 10.93
N VAL A 153 -18.61 18.93 11.03
CA VAL A 153 -18.91 17.58 11.51
C VAL A 153 -18.09 17.28 12.76
N ALA A 154 -18.73 16.65 13.75
CA ALA A 154 -18.07 16.18 14.96
C ALA A 154 -18.12 14.65 15.05
N PHE A 155 -17.03 14.07 15.51
CA PHE A 155 -16.88 12.65 15.80
C PHE A 155 -16.48 12.47 17.27
N VAL A 156 -17.15 11.57 17.97
CA VAL A 156 -16.82 11.22 19.36
C VAL A 156 -16.35 9.78 19.43
N THR A 157 -15.18 9.57 20.00
CA THR A 157 -14.58 8.26 20.21
C THR A 157 -14.77 7.79 21.64
N ARG A 158 -14.77 6.48 21.88
CA ARG A 158 -14.95 5.86 23.21
C ARG A 158 -13.89 6.32 24.21
N THR A 159 -12.64 6.38 23.74
CA THR A 159 -11.47 6.86 24.47
C THR A 159 -10.83 8.00 23.70
N PRO A 160 -9.99 8.84 24.32
CA PRO A 160 -9.17 9.78 23.58
C PRO A 160 -8.42 9.07 22.46
N ASN A 161 -8.42 9.65 21.25
CA ASN A 161 -7.85 9.01 20.06
C ASN A 161 -7.26 10.06 19.12
N ALA A 162 -6.03 10.50 19.40
CA ALA A 162 -5.29 11.45 18.55
C ALA A 162 -4.93 10.85 17.16
N VAL A 163 -5.00 9.52 17.03
CA VAL A 163 -4.74 8.78 15.79
C VAL A 163 -5.95 8.74 14.85
N PHE A 164 -7.05 9.34 15.22
CA PHE A 164 -8.28 9.30 14.41
C PHE A 164 -8.08 9.86 12.99
N LEU A 165 -7.13 10.79 12.81
CA LEU A 165 -6.75 11.28 11.48
C LEU A 165 -6.24 10.15 10.57
N ASP A 166 -5.45 9.22 11.11
CA ASP A 166 -5.01 8.02 10.37
C ASP A 166 -6.19 7.13 9.95
N ARG A 167 -7.23 7.09 10.77
CA ARG A 167 -8.45 6.33 10.46
C ARG A 167 -9.28 6.98 9.35
N LEU A 168 -9.13 8.28 9.13
CA LEU A 168 -9.86 9.04 8.10
C LEU A 168 -9.14 9.08 6.75
N GLN A 169 -7.82 8.90 6.70
CA GLN A 169 -7.11 8.82 5.43
C GLN A 169 -7.62 7.62 4.61
N ASN A 170 -7.72 7.77 3.29
CA ASN A 170 -8.29 6.74 2.41
C ASN A 170 -9.74 6.32 2.73
N ARG A 171 -10.46 7.11 3.51
CA ARG A 171 -11.90 6.97 3.74
C ARG A 171 -12.59 8.03 2.91
N PHE A 172 -13.04 7.59 1.75
CA PHE A 172 -13.56 8.47 0.71
C PHE A 172 -14.98 8.90 1.04
N MET A 173 -15.31 10.17 0.78
CA MET A 173 -16.64 10.71 0.95
C MET A 173 -17.42 10.60 -0.36
N MET A 174 -18.68 10.20 -0.28
CA MET A 174 -19.60 10.06 -1.39
C MET A 174 -20.88 10.86 -1.13
N GLY A 175 -21.51 11.35 -2.19
CA GLY A 175 -22.76 12.08 -2.09
C GLY A 175 -23.90 11.20 -1.58
N LYS A 176 -24.51 11.55 -0.44
CA LYS A 176 -25.60 10.82 0.22
C LYS A 176 -26.76 10.56 -0.75
N ALA A 177 -27.30 11.60 -1.37
CA ALA A 177 -28.46 11.49 -2.27
C ALA A 177 -28.17 10.57 -3.46
N ALA A 178 -26.97 10.67 -4.05
CA ALA A 178 -26.56 9.82 -5.16
C ALA A 178 -26.40 8.35 -4.76
N MET A 179 -25.94 8.09 -3.54
CA MET A 179 -25.81 6.74 -3.00
C MET A 179 -27.17 6.10 -2.67
N GLU A 180 -28.05 6.85 -2.01
CA GLU A 180 -29.39 6.39 -1.67
C GLU A 180 -30.24 6.09 -2.90
N ALA A 181 -30.11 6.90 -3.97
CA ALA A 181 -30.78 6.69 -5.25
C ALA A 181 -30.35 5.40 -5.98
N GLN A 182 -29.20 4.83 -5.65
CA GLN A 182 -28.71 3.59 -6.24
C GLN A 182 -29.09 2.34 -5.42
N SER A 183 -30.05 2.49 -4.47
CA SER A 183 -30.61 1.44 -3.61
C SER A 183 -29.57 0.51 -2.96
N GLY A 184 -29.07 0.92 -1.81
CA GLY A 184 -28.73 0.10 -0.62
C GLY A 184 -27.76 -1.07 -0.69
N GLU A 185 -27.45 -1.58 -1.86
CA GLU A 185 -26.48 -2.66 -2.04
C GLU A 185 -25.13 -2.11 -2.47
N LEU A 186 -24.05 -2.83 -2.12
CA LEU A 186 -22.67 -2.53 -2.54
C LEU A 186 -22.44 -2.56 -4.06
N SER A 187 -23.47 -2.70 -4.85
CA SER A 187 -23.44 -2.65 -6.31
C SER A 187 -23.64 -1.23 -6.83
N LEU A 188 -22.74 -0.30 -6.42
CA LEU A 188 -22.70 1.01 -7.04
C LEU A 188 -22.51 0.88 -8.54
N LYS A 189 -23.44 1.44 -9.30
CA LYS A 189 -23.35 1.52 -10.75
C LYS A 189 -22.52 2.73 -11.20
N LYS A 190 -22.55 3.81 -10.40
CA LYS A 190 -21.88 5.06 -10.72
C LYS A 190 -21.46 5.78 -9.44
N PRO A 191 -20.16 5.72 -9.04
CA PRO A 191 -19.69 6.46 -7.90
C PRO A 191 -19.78 7.98 -8.13
N VAL A 192 -20.33 8.71 -7.16
CA VAL A 192 -20.44 10.17 -7.16
C VAL A 192 -19.69 10.72 -5.97
N GLY A 193 -18.65 11.49 -6.23
CA GLY A 193 -17.80 12.12 -5.22
C GLY A 193 -17.38 13.51 -5.62
N THR A 194 -16.35 14.03 -4.98
CA THR A 194 -15.85 15.40 -5.10
C THR A 194 -14.58 15.54 -5.92
N GLY A 195 -13.98 14.41 -6.35
CA GLY A 195 -12.64 14.35 -6.92
C GLY A 195 -12.49 15.01 -8.28
N PRO A 196 -11.23 15.16 -8.77
CA PRO A 196 -10.90 15.87 -10.01
C PRO A 196 -11.39 15.16 -11.28
N TYR A 197 -11.78 13.90 -11.18
CA TYR A 197 -12.34 13.11 -12.29
C TYR A 197 -13.64 12.46 -11.88
N ARG A 198 -14.55 12.30 -12.83
CA ARG A 198 -15.83 11.62 -12.68
C ARG A 198 -15.87 10.33 -13.49
N PHE A 199 -16.61 9.36 -13.00
CA PHE A 199 -16.82 8.07 -13.62
C PHE A 199 -17.47 8.17 -15.01
N VAL A 200 -16.97 7.37 -15.96
CA VAL A 200 -17.55 7.20 -17.30
C VAL A 200 -18.00 5.76 -17.52
N SER A 201 -17.09 4.81 -17.44
CA SER A 201 -17.37 3.40 -17.62
C SER A 201 -16.36 2.51 -16.91
N TRP A 202 -16.76 1.29 -16.60
CA TRP A 202 -15.91 0.27 -16.03
C TRP A 202 -16.35 -1.12 -16.50
N GLN A 203 -15.38 -1.94 -16.81
CA GLN A 203 -15.55 -3.36 -17.07
C GLN A 203 -14.70 -4.15 -16.08
N ARG A 204 -15.28 -5.14 -15.43
CA ARG A 204 -14.53 -6.04 -14.56
C ARG A 204 -13.42 -6.70 -15.35
N ASP A 205 -12.20 -6.71 -14.80
CA ASP A 205 -10.96 -7.18 -15.47
C ASP A 205 -10.61 -6.46 -16.79
N GLY A 206 -11.33 -5.39 -17.12
CA GLY A 206 -11.10 -4.52 -18.27
C GLY A 206 -10.68 -3.11 -17.86
N ASN A 207 -11.16 -2.14 -18.64
CA ASN A 207 -10.81 -0.73 -18.44
C ASN A 207 -11.76 -0.03 -17.49
N LEU A 208 -11.19 0.81 -16.62
CA LEU A 208 -11.87 1.91 -15.98
C LEU A 208 -11.58 3.19 -16.76
N VAL A 209 -12.61 3.89 -17.20
CA VAL A 209 -12.54 5.19 -17.88
C VAL A 209 -13.15 6.25 -16.97
N ILE A 210 -12.40 7.31 -16.72
CA ILE A 210 -12.84 8.49 -15.98
C ILE A 210 -12.52 9.75 -16.78
N THR A 211 -13.34 10.78 -16.63
CA THR A 211 -13.17 12.06 -17.33
C THR A 211 -13.09 13.20 -16.34
N ARG A 212 -12.39 14.27 -16.72
CA ARG A 212 -12.18 15.44 -15.90
C ARG A 212 -13.49 16.07 -15.42
N HIS A 213 -13.51 16.44 -14.15
CA HIS A 213 -14.57 17.23 -13.53
C HIS A 213 -14.16 18.71 -13.54
N ASP A 214 -14.59 19.45 -14.57
CA ASP A 214 -14.17 20.85 -14.77
C ASP A 214 -14.51 21.78 -13.58
N PRO A 215 -15.67 21.61 -12.86
CA PRO A 215 -15.98 22.37 -11.65
C PRO A 215 -15.23 21.93 -10.38
N TYR A 216 -14.15 21.14 -10.50
CA TYR A 216 -13.41 20.65 -9.33
C TYR A 216 -12.86 21.80 -8.49
N TRP A 217 -13.12 21.77 -7.18
CA TRP A 217 -12.74 22.79 -6.20
C TRP A 217 -11.23 23.06 -6.12
N GLY A 218 -10.42 22.06 -6.34
CA GLY A 218 -8.93 22.13 -6.30
C GLY A 218 -8.30 22.60 -7.62
N GLY A 219 -9.09 23.14 -8.56
CA GLY A 219 -8.64 23.62 -9.86
C GLY A 219 -8.67 22.54 -10.95
N LYS A 220 -8.73 23.00 -12.20
CA LYS A 220 -8.89 22.14 -13.38
C LYS A 220 -7.67 21.22 -13.56
N ALA A 221 -7.88 19.90 -13.56
CA ALA A 221 -6.84 18.94 -13.88
C ALA A 221 -6.36 19.08 -15.34
N ALA A 222 -5.06 18.86 -15.59
CA ALA A 222 -4.49 19.08 -16.92
C ALA A 222 -4.98 18.04 -17.94
N ILE A 223 -5.14 16.78 -17.53
CA ILE A 223 -5.51 15.66 -18.39
C ILE A 223 -7.03 15.53 -18.42
N LYS A 224 -7.61 15.32 -19.60
CA LYS A 224 -9.06 15.26 -19.78
C LYS A 224 -9.63 13.86 -19.48
N GLU A 225 -8.97 12.81 -19.93
CA GLU A 225 -9.43 11.45 -19.80
C GLU A 225 -8.34 10.54 -19.23
N ILE A 226 -8.71 9.66 -18.31
CA ILE A 226 -7.83 8.65 -17.76
C ILE A 226 -8.42 7.27 -18.07
N VAL A 227 -7.59 6.39 -18.59
CA VAL A 227 -7.91 4.97 -18.77
C VAL A 227 -6.98 4.16 -17.87
N THR A 228 -7.54 3.43 -16.94
CA THR A 228 -6.78 2.48 -16.11
C THR A 228 -7.13 1.07 -16.53
N GLN A 229 -6.14 0.29 -16.94
CA GLN A 229 -6.27 -1.10 -17.33
C GLN A 229 -5.50 -1.99 -16.36
N ARG A 230 -6.14 -3.06 -15.89
CA ARG A 230 -5.46 -4.07 -15.08
C ARG A 230 -4.65 -5.00 -15.97
N VAL A 231 -3.34 -5.09 -15.69
CA VAL A 231 -2.42 -6.07 -16.29
C VAL A 231 -1.62 -6.69 -15.17
N LYS A 232 -1.93 -7.92 -14.78
CA LYS A 232 -1.32 -8.60 -13.61
C LYS A 232 0.17 -8.84 -13.81
N GLU A 233 0.55 -9.31 -14.99
CA GLU A 233 1.91 -9.74 -15.29
C GLU A 233 2.85 -8.55 -15.48
N ASP A 234 3.96 -8.52 -14.75
CA ASP A 234 4.96 -7.45 -14.79
C ASP A 234 5.51 -7.24 -16.21
N ALA A 235 5.87 -8.33 -16.88
CA ALA A 235 6.37 -8.30 -18.27
C ALA A 235 5.36 -7.68 -19.24
N GLY A 236 4.07 -7.98 -19.07
CA GLY A 236 2.99 -7.41 -19.88
C GLY A 236 2.87 -5.89 -19.71
N ARG A 237 2.99 -5.40 -18.45
CA ARG A 237 2.95 -3.96 -18.16
C ARG A 237 4.15 -3.23 -18.78
N VAL A 238 5.35 -3.77 -18.58
CA VAL A 238 6.58 -3.19 -19.15
C VAL A 238 6.53 -3.19 -20.68
N ALA A 239 6.12 -4.30 -21.31
CA ALA A 239 5.99 -4.38 -22.76
C ALA A 239 4.98 -3.37 -23.31
N GLY A 240 3.80 -3.22 -22.68
CA GLY A 240 2.79 -2.24 -23.06
C GLY A 240 3.30 -0.80 -22.98
N LEU A 241 4.06 -0.46 -21.94
CA LEU A 241 4.69 0.86 -21.80
C LEU A 241 5.73 1.10 -22.92
N LEU A 242 6.63 0.15 -23.17
CA LEU A 242 7.66 0.25 -24.22
C LEU A 242 7.06 0.35 -25.63
N ALA A 243 5.95 -0.33 -25.86
CA ALA A 243 5.19 -0.25 -27.13
C ALA A 243 4.43 1.07 -27.30
N GLY A 244 4.32 1.91 -26.23
CA GLY A 244 3.55 3.15 -26.25
C GLY A 244 2.03 2.94 -26.10
N GLN A 245 1.60 1.78 -25.60
CA GLN A 245 0.20 1.49 -25.30
C GLN A 245 -0.23 2.10 -23.96
N ALA A 246 0.73 2.46 -23.12
CA ALA A 246 0.51 3.13 -21.84
C ALA A 246 1.51 4.27 -21.63
N ASP A 247 1.11 5.21 -20.78
CA ASP A 247 1.90 6.36 -20.36
C ASP A 247 2.57 6.13 -19.00
N VAL A 248 1.92 5.36 -18.12
CA VAL A 248 2.39 5.06 -16.77
C VAL A 248 2.11 3.59 -16.43
N THR A 249 3.06 2.96 -15.75
CA THR A 249 2.84 1.66 -15.10
C THR A 249 3.50 1.60 -13.73
N ASN A 250 2.94 0.80 -12.81
CA ASN A 250 3.48 0.56 -11.46
C ASN A 250 4.17 -0.81 -11.36
N ASN A 251 4.83 -1.05 -10.22
CA ASN A 251 5.47 -2.32 -9.87
C ASN A 251 6.40 -2.82 -10.99
N VAL A 252 7.29 -1.95 -11.45
CA VAL A 252 8.32 -2.33 -12.43
C VAL A 252 9.40 -3.15 -11.71
N PRO A 253 9.75 -4.34 -12.22
CA PRO A 253 10.85 -5.14 -11.68
C PRO A 253 12.18 -4.39 -11.74
N VAL A 254 13.05 -4.59 -10.75
CA VAL A 254 14.36 -3.91 -10.68
C VAL A 254 15.23 -4.25 -11.90
N GLU A 255 15.10 -5.43 -12.44
CA GLU A 255 15.80 -5.94 -13.62
C GLU A 255 15.47 -5.15 -14.90
N GLU A 256 14.31 -4.50 -14.96
CA GLU A 256 13.87 -3.70 -16.11
C GLU A 256 14.35 -2.24 -16.07
N LEU A 257 14.93 -1.77 -14.96
CA LEU A 257 15.35 -0.38 -14.80
C LEU A 257 16.30 0.07 -15.90
N SER A 258 17.37 -0.68 -16.13
CA SER A 258 18.35 -0.34 -17.17
C SER A 258 17.74 -0.28 -18.58
N ARG A 259 16.76 -1.14 -18.86
CA ARG A 259 16.06 -1.17 -20.15
C ARG A 259 15.16 0.05 -20.32
N LEU A 260 14.43 0.44 -19.29
CA LEU A 260 13.58 1.63 -19.32
C LEU A 260 14.39 2.92 -19.47
N ASP A 261 15.48 3.05 -18.71
CA ASP A 261 16.29 4.27 -18.73
C ASP A 261 17.03 4.51 -20.06
N LYS A 262 17.42 3.43 -20.75
CA LYS A 262 18.01 3.48 -22.10
C LYS A 262 16.97 3.72 -23.20
N HIS A 263 15.68 3.56 -22.91
CA HIS A 263 14.64 3.68 -23.94
C HIS A 263 14.33 5.16 -24.27
N PRO A 264 14.22 5.54 -25.58
CA PRO A 264 14.09 6.95 -25.95
C PRO A 264 12.75 7.58 -25.52
N ARG A 265 11.69 6.82 -25.33
CA ARG A 265 10.35 7.32 -25.05
C ARG A 265 9.87 7.14 -23.61
N VAL A 266 10.54 6.34 -22.80
CA VAL A 266 10.14 6.05 -21.42
C VAL A 266 11.33 6.24 -20.48
N ARG A 267 11.05 6.26 -19.17
CA ARG A 267 12.05 6.27 -18.10
C ARG A 267 11.50 5.53 -16.89
N ALA A 268 12.39 5.11 -16.00
CA ALA A 268 12.01 4.67 -14.67
C ALA A 268 11.93 5.87 -13.71
N GLU A 269 10.95 5.87 -12.84
CA GLU A 269 10.84 6.79 -11.69
C GLU A 269 10.80 5.98 -10.40
N LYS A 270 11.50 6.44 -9.37
CA LYS A 270 11.61 5.76 -8.08
C LYS A 270 11.34 6.69 -6.92
N VAL A 271 10.71 6.18 -5.89
CA VAL A 271 10.51 6.86 -4.62
C VAL A 271 10.60 5.85 -3.47
N GLU A 272 11.13 6.26 -2.32
CA GLU A 272 11.10 5.43 -1.12
C GLU A 272 9.66 5.14 -0.70
N GLY A 273 9.29 3.85 -0.66
CA GLY A 273 7.95 3.42 -0.26
C GLY A 273 7.74 3.46 1.25
N VAL A 274 6.48 3.42 1.67
CA VAL A 274 6.08 3.44 3.10
C VAL A 274 6.00 2.05 3.73
N ARG A 275 6.27 1.00 2.96
CA ARG A 275 6.25 -0.37 3.48
C ARG A 275 7.57 -0.71 4.16
N MET A 276 7.52 -0.86 5.47
CA MET A 276 8.65 -1.27 6.32
C MET A 276 8.74 -2.78 6.37
N TYR A 277 9.93 -3.33 6.10
CA TYR A 277 10.24 -4.75 6.24
C TYR A 277 11.08 -4.97 7.48
N PHE A 278 10.71 -5.98 8.27
CA PHE A 278 11.39 -6.30 9.52
C PHE A 278 11.22 -7.79 9.89
N LEU A 279 12.08 -8.27 10.76
CA LEU A 279 11.89 -9.57 11.41
C LEU A 279 11.22 -9.32 12.76
N ALA A 280 10.11 -9.99 13.01
CA ALA A 280 9.36 -9.89 14.26
C ALA A 280 9.65 -11.10 15.16
N MET A 281 9.84 -10.87 16.45
CA MET A 281 10.10 -11.91 17.45
C MET A 281 8.97 -11.93 18.49
N ASN A 282 8.24 -13.04 18.57
CA ASN A 282 7.24 -13.21 19.61
C ASN A 282 7.96 -13.54 20.93
N VAL A 283 7.96 -12.58 21.85
CA VAL A 283 8.76 -12.65 23.06
C VAL A 283 8.24 -13.65 24.10
N THR A 284 7.12 -14.31 23.85
CA THR A 284 6.62 -15.41 24.69
C THR A 284 7.06 -16.78 24.19
N HIS A 285 7.66 -16.86 23.01
CA HIS A 285 8.20 -18.09 22.44
C HIS A 285 9.68 -18.23 22.76
N LYS A 286 10.08 -19.35 23.35
CA LYS A 286 11.50 -19.67 23.50
C LYS A 286 12.16 -19.89 22.13
N PRO A 287 13.37 -19.37 21.93
CA PRO A 287 14.24 -18.69 22.88
C PRO A 287 14.12 -17.15 22.83
N PHE A 288 13.09 -16.56 22.18
CA PHE A 288 12.93 -15.11 21.96
C PHE A 288 12.46 -14.37 23.23
N ASP A 289 12.13 -15.04 24.33
CA ASP A 289 11.93 -14.49 25.66
C ASP A 289 13.22 -13.89 26.25
N ASN A 290 14.39 -14.32 25.77
CA ASN A 290 15.70 -13.82 26.19
C ASN A 290 16.11 -12.54 25.42
N LYS A 291 16.23 -11.41 26.11
CA LYS A 291 16.61 -10.09 25.52
C LYS A 291 18.00 -10.17 24.85
N LEU A 292 18.98 -10.85 25.46
CA LEU A 292 20.33 -10.96 24.89
C LEU A 292 20.32 -11.71 23.54
N LEU A 293 19.50 -12.75 23.40
CA LEU A 293 19.32 -13.42 22.12
C LEU A 293 18.72 -12.49 21.07
N ARG A 294 17.69 -11.72 21.42
CA ARG A 294 17.08 -10.76 20.47
C ARG A 294 18.08 -9.69 20.04
N GLN A 295 18.91 -9.20 20.93
CA GLN A 295 20.01 -8.29 20.59
C GLN A 295 21.07 -8.97 19.74
N ALA A 296 21.44 -10.22 20.02
CA ALA A 296 22.36 -10.99 19.19
C ALA A 296 21.86 -11.12 17.73
N ILE A 297 20.57 -11.42 17.55
CA ILE A 297 19.94 -11.46 16.22
C ILE A 297 20.05 -10.10 15.51
N ASN A 298 19.86 -9.00 16.23
CA ASN A 298 19.99 -7.65 15.66
C ASN A 298 21.43 -7.35 15.19
N TYR A 299 22.46 -7.76 15.95
CA TYR A 299 23.88 -7.62 15.53
C TYR A 299 24.26 -8.55 14.38
N ALA A 300 23.54 -9.67 14.19
CA ALA A 300 23.86 -10.69 13.20
C ALA A 300 23.29 -10.40 11.79
N VAL A 301 22.42 -9.38 11.62
CA VAL A 301 21.72 -9.14 10.35
C VAL A 301 22.19 -7.81 9.73
N ASP A 302 22.65 -7.88 8.47
CA ASP A 302 23.01 -6.73 7.63
C ASP A 302 21.99 -6.55 6.49
N PRO A 303 21.03 -5.61 6.60
CA PRO A 303 20.10 -5.34 5.52
C PRO A 303 20.72 -4.65 4.30
N ALA A 304 21.89 -4.01 4.43
CA ALA A 304 22.52 -3.36 3.29
C ALA A 304 22.98 -4.39 2.24
N VAL A 305 23.43 -5.56 2.69
CA VAL A 305 23.76 -6.70 1.82
C VAL A 305 22.53 -7.19 1.06
N ILE A 306 21.38 -7.27 1.73
CA ILE A 306 20.12 -7.68 1.11
C ILE A 306 19.70 -6.68 0.02
N ILE A 307 19.72 -5.38 0.35
CA ILE A 307 19.40 -4.32 -0.60
C ILE A 307 20.32 -4.36 -1.81
N LYS A 308 21.64 -4.49 -1.58
CA LYS A 308 22.63 -4.47 -2.65
C LYS A 308 22.48 -5.66 -3.61
N HIS A 309 22.31 -6.86 -3.10
CA HIS A 309 22.41 -8.09 -3.90
C HIS A 309 21.04 -8.67 -4.34
N ILE A 310 19.98 -8.40 -3.61
CA ILE A 310 18.64 -8.90 -3.98
C ILE A 310 17.81 -7.83 -4.68
N TYR A 311 17.94 -6.56 -4.26
CA TYR A 311 17.16 -5.46 -4.82
C TYR A 311 17.99 -4.48 -5.66
N GLU A 312 19.22 -4.86 -6.03
CA GLU A 312 20.10 -4.05 -6.89
C GLU A 312 20.25 -2.58 -6.43
N GLY A 313 20.31 -2.38 -5.11
CA GLY A 313 20.41 -1.05 -4.50
C GLY A 313 19.06 -0.29 -4.40
N ASN A 314 17.93 -0.88 -4.78
CA ASN A 314 16.63 -0.22 -4.77
C ASN A 314 15.88 -0.41 -3.43
N GLY A 315 16.52 -0.04 -2.34
CA GLY A 315 15.97 -0.05 -1.01
C GLY A 315 16.70 0.94 -0.10
N TYR A 316 16.14 1.17 1.07
CA TYR A 316 16.64 2.12 2.06
C TYR A 316 16.72 1.42 3.41
N VAL A 317 17.91 1.38 4.01
CA VAL A 317 18.11 0.74 5.33
C VAL A 317 17.31 1.47 6.40
N MET A 318 16.56 0.72 7.19
CA MET A 318 15.88 1.26 8.37
C MET A 318 16.83 1.28 9.57
N ASN A 319 16.98 2.43 10.20
CA ASN A 319 17.80 2.59 11.40
C ASN A 319 17.04 2.34 12.71
N GLY A 320 15.73 2.25 12.64
CA GLY A 320 14.87 2.06 13.80
C GLY A 320 13.55 1.38 13.43
N PRO A 321 12.54 1.46 14.30
CA PRO A 321 11.26 0.78 14.10
C PRO A 321 10.43 1.35 12.95
N LEU A 322 10.79 2.52 12.43
CA LEU A 322 10.02 3.25 11.43
C LEU A 322 10.86 3.62 10.21
N GLY A 323 10.22 3.59 9.03
CA GLY A 323 10.76 4.16 7.80
C GLY A 323 10.80 5.70 7.85
N SER A 324 11.64 6.30 7.02
CA SER A 324 11.91 7.75 7.04
C SER A 324 10.68 8.62 6.71
N ASN A 325 9.68 8.05 6.03
CA ASN A 325 8.44 8.72 5.60
C ASN A 325 7.29 8.62 6.63
N VAL A 326 7.49 7.96 7.78
CA VAL A 326 6.43 7.68 8.76
C VAL A 326 6.37 8.78 9.81
N ILE A 327 5.17 9.23 10.18
CA ILE A 327 4.96 10.15 11.30
C ILE A 327 5.44 9.45 12.59
N GLY A 328 6.31 10.11 13.34
CA GLY A 328 6.98 9.52 14.52
C GLY A 328 8.40 9.02 14.24
N PHE A 329 8.88 9.06 12.99
CA PHE A 329 10.27 8.72 12.67
C PHE A 329 11.27 9.57 13.48
N ASP A 330 12.26 8.91 14.07
CA ASP A 330 13.35 9.57 14.81
C ASP A 330 14.69 9.39 14.07
N PRO A 331 15.25 10.46 13.47
CA PRO A 331 16.53 10.38 12.78
C PRO A 331 17.73 10.16 13.71
N LYS A 332 17.54 10.26 15.04
CA LYS A 332 18.59 10.04 16.06
C LYS A 332 18.71 8.58 16.47
N ILE A 333 17.74 7.74 16.12
CA ILE A 333 17.82 6.31 16.39
C ILE A 333 18.82 5.70 15.42
N SER A 334 19.76 4.90 15.97
CA SER A 334 20.69 4.08 15.21
C SER A 334 20.36 2.61 15.40
N ARG A 335 20.40 1.85 14.33
CA ARG A 335 20.28 0.38 14.39
C ARG A 335 21.51 -0.26 15.04
N TYR A 336 21.38 -1.48 15.47
CA TYR A 336 22.52 -2.33 15.84
C TYR A 336 23.45 -2.47 14.64
N PRO A 337 24.76 -2.19 14.75
CA PRO A 337 25.71 -2.41 13.67
C PRO A 337 25.83 -3.93 13.38
N TYR A 338 26.11 -4.27 12.13
CA TYR A 338 26.42 -5.67 11.81
C TYR A 338 27.76 -6.08 12.42
N ASP A 339 27.69 -6.97 13.41
CA ASP A 339 28.84 -7.50 14.13
C ASP A 339 28.57 -8.96 14.56
N PRO A 340 28.88 -9.93 13.71
CA PRO A 340 28.67 -11.35 14.03
C PRO A 340 29.48 -11.85 15.25
N LYS A 341 30.63 -11.21 15.57
CA LYS A 341 31.40 -11.55 16.77
C LYS A 341 30.66 -11.12 18.03
N LYS A 342 30.17 -9.88 18.02
CA LYS A 342 29.34 -9.36 19.11
C LYS A 342 28.06 -10.17 19.29
N ALA A 343 27.44 -10.54 18.18
CA ALA A 343 26.26 -11.42 18.19
C ALA A 343 26.58 -12.79 18.87
N ARG A 344 27.73 -13.37 18.58
CA ARG A 344 28.19 -14.61 19.18
C ARG A 344 28.44 -14.47 20.70
N GLU A 345 29.11 -13.40 21.13
CA GLU A 345 29.31 -13.11 22.55
C GLU A 345 27.97 -12.99 23.32
N LEU A 346 26.99 -12.30 22.73
CA LEU A 346 25.68 -12.14 23.33
C LEU A 346 24.90 -13.46 23.37
N LEU A 347 25.05 -14.30 22.33
CA LEU A 347 24.46 -15.63 22.27
C LEU A 347 24.98 -16.54 23.39
N GLU A 348 26.29 -16.51 23.66
CA GLU A 348 26.92 -17.24 24.74
C GLU A 348 26.41 -16.78 26.12
N LYS A 349 26.35 -15.43 26.33
CA LYS A 349 25.78 -14.83 27.53
C LYS A 349 24.28 -15.12 27.70
N ALA A 350 23.57 -15.33 26.61
CA ALA A 350 22.17 -15.74 26.60
C ALA A 350 21.95 -17.22 26.99
N GLY A 351 23.04 -17.98 27.23
CA GLY A 351 22.97 -19.39 27.61
C GLY A 351 23.07 -20.38 26.45
N PHE A 352 23.52 -19.93 25.27
CA PHE A 352 23.67 -20.77 24.08
C PHE A 352 25.12 -20.83 23.57
N PRO A 353 26.09 -21.32 24.37
CA PRO A 353 27.51 -21.35 23.96
C PRO A 353 27.77 -22.29 22.78
N GLN A 354 26.92 -23.28 22.54
CA GLN A 354 27.01 -24.21 21.41
C GLN A 354 26.17 -23.77 20.21
N GLY A 355 25.59 -22.54 20.26
CA GLY A 355 24.65 -22.05 19.27
C GLY A 355 23.21 -22.45 19.56
N VAL A 356 22.30 -21.99 18.72
CA VAL A 356 20.85 -22.26 18.83
C VAL A 356 20.25 -22.48 17.45
N THR A 357 19.24 -23.34 17.38
CA THR A 357 18.43 -23.53 16.15
C THR A 357 17.08 -22.83 16.33
N ILE A 358 16.71 -21.98 15.36
CA ILE A 358 15.43 -21.25 15.34
C ILE A 358 14.72 -21.43 14.00
N LYS A 359 13.39 -21.28 13.99
CA LYS A 359 12.59 -21.30 12.77
C LYS A 359 12.29 -19.89 12.32
N LEU A 360 12.59 -19.57 11.04
CA LEU A 360 12.20 -18.31 10.40
C LEU A 360 11.05 -18.58 9.44
N TYR A 361 9.88 -18.03 9.79
CA TYR A 361 8.67 -18.15 9.00
C TYR A 361 8.53 -16.98 8.02
N PHE A 362 8.03 -17.26 6.81
CA PHE A 362 7.76 -16.24 5.79
C PHE A 362 6.68 -16.70 4.82
N SER A 363 6.06 -15.73 4.11
CA SER A 363 5.13 -16.02 3.01
C SER A 363 5.81 -15.64 1.69
N PRO A 364 6.11 -16.62 0.81
CA PRO A 364 6.88 -16.37 -0.42
C PRO A 364 6.11 -15.53 -1.44
N ASP A 365 4.78 -15.64 -1.46
CA ASP A 365 3.93 -15.02 -2.48
C ASP A 365 3.47 -13.59 -2.11
N ARG A 366 3.76 -13.16 -0.86
CA ARG A 366 3.28 -11.86 -0.36
C ARG A 366 4.29 -10.74 -0.50
N TYR A 367 5.55 -11.02 -0.34
CA TYR A 367 6.61 -10.02 -0.34
C TYR A 367 7.62 -10.30 -1.44
N PRO A 368 8.08 -9.27 -2.19
CA PRO A 368 9.05 -9.48 -3.25
C PRO A 368 10.28 -10.24 -2.76
N LYS A 369 10.68 -11.27 -3.47
CA LYS A 369 11.91 -12.06 -3.21
C LYS A 369 12.07 -12.53 -1.74
N ALA A 370 10.95 -12.82 -1.07
CA ALA A 370 10.94 -13.17 0.37
C ALA A 370 11.77 -14.42 0.70
N ARG A 371 11.81 -15.39 -0.20
CA ARG A 371 12.61 -16.62 -0.02
C ARG A 371 14.10 -16.31 -0.02
N GLU A 372 14.56 -15.58 -1.02
CA GLU A 372 15.96 -15.17 -1.18
C GLU A 372 16.42 -14.29 -0.02
N VAL A 373 15.57 -13.37 0.41
CA VAL A 373 15.81 -12.53 1.60
C VAL A 373 16.01 -13.40 2.84
N CYS A 374 15.10 -14.36 3.10
CA CYS A 374 15.18 -15.23 4.26
C CYS A 374 16.38 -16.18 4.21
N GLN A 375 16.82 -16.61 3.02
CA GLN A 375 18.06 -17.37 2.83
C GLN A 375 19.27 -16.54 3.23
N VAL A 376 19.42 -15.31 2.73
CA VAL A 376 20.52 -14.42 3.11
C VAL A 376 20.53 -14.15 4.62
N ILE A 377 19.36 -13.90 5.22
CA ILE A 377 19.25 -13.71 6.67
C ILE A 377 19.69 -14.99 7.43
N GLY A 378 19.26 -16.16 6.97
CA GLY A 378 19.67 -17.44 7.56
C GLY A 378 21.19 -17.64 7.52
N ASP A 379 21.84 -17.32 6.41
CA ASP A 379 23.30 -17.38 6.25
C ASP A 379 24.02 -16.39 7.18
N GLN A 380 23.50 -15.19 7.32
CA GLN A 380 24.06 -14.17 8.22
C GLN A 380 23.94 -14.61 9.69
N LEU A 381 22.81 -15.10 10.10
CA LEU A 381 22.57 -15.66 11.45
C LEU A 381 23.48 -16.86 11.74
N GLY A 382 23.70 -17.72 10.74
CA GLY A 382 24.60 -18.86 10.83
C GLY A 382 26.05 -18.48 11.19
N LYS A 383 26.54 -17.34 10.69
CA LYS A 383 27.89 -16.82 11.03
C LYS A 383 28.02 -16.44 12.50
N ALA A 384 26.93 -16.11 13.17
CA ALA A 384 26.89 -15.84 14.61
C ALA A 384 26.57 -17.09 15.45
N GLY A 385 26.41 -18.28 14.85
CA GLY A 385 26.05 -19.52 15.55
C GLY A 385 24.56 -19.72 15.75
N ILE A 386 23.72 -18.98 15.03
CA ILE A 386 22.25 -19.11 15.06
C ILE A 386 21.81 -19.85 13.80
N LYS A 387 21.60 -21.17 13.92
CA LYS A 387 21.11 -21.99 12.80
C LYS A 387 19.64 -21.68 12.53
N THR A 388 19.29 -21.48 11.26
CA THR A 388 17.95 -21.07 10.88
C THR A 388 17.28 -22.11 9.99
N GLU A 389 16.13 -22.64 10.42
CA GLU A 389 15.23 -23.45 9.61
C GLU A 389 14.21 -22.53 8.91
N LEU A 390 14.23 -22.49 7.58
CA LEU A 390 13.30 -21.69 6.79
C LEU A 390 11.97 -22.41 6.62
N VAL A 391 10.87 -21.77 7.04
CA VAL A 391 9.52 -22.33 6.96
C VAL A 391 8.64 -21.41 6.14
N SER A 392 8.35 -21.79 4.88
CA SER A 392 7.43 -21.06 4.03
C SER A 392 5.98 -21.46 4.30
N GLN A 393 5.08 -20.48 4.33
CA GLN A 393 3.64 -20.68 4.50
C GLN A 393 2.87 -19.82 3.50
N GLU A 394 1.77 -20.36 2.97
CA GLU A 394 0.80 -19.59 2.21
C GLU A 394 0.28 -18.39 3.04
N PHE A 395 0.02 -17.26 2.39
CA PHE A 395 -0.28 -15.99 3.07
C PHE A 395 -1.48 -16.06 4.04
N VAL A 396 -2.54 -16.77 3.66
CA VAL A 396 -3.75 -16.92 4.51
C VAL A 396 -3.43 -17.67 5.80
N ILE A 397 -2.63 -18.74 5.71
CA ILE A 397 -2.16 -19.52 6.87
C ILE A 397 -1.18 -18.70 7.70
N PHE A 398 -0.20 -18.07 7.03
CA PHE A 398 0.82 -17.24 7.68
C PHE A 398 0.22 -16.14 8.55
N TRP A 399 -0.80 -15.42 8.03
CA TRP A 399 -1.47 -14.35 8.76
C TRP A 399 -2.64 -14.81 9.62
N GLY A 400 -3.15 -16.01 9.41
CA GLY A 400 -4.33 -16.55 10.06
C GLY A 400 -4.19 -16.82 11.56
N LYS A 401 -5.19 -17.51 12.12
CA LYS A 401 -5.22 -17.91 13.53
C LYS A 401 -4.11 -18.90 13.89
N GLU A 402 -3.66 -19.70 12.93
CA GLU A 402 -2.56 -20.65 13.08
C GLU A 402 -1.19 -20.04 12.76
N GLY A 403 -1.15 -18.74 12.46
CA GLY A 403 0.05 -17.97 12.14
C GLY A 403 0.24 -16.77 13.05
N VAL A 404 0.57 -15.65 12.42
CA VAL A 404 0.92 -14.37 13.08
C VAL A 404 -0.21 -13.86 13.97
N ASN A 405 -1.45 -13.78 13.47
CA ASN A 405 -2.57 -13.24 14.25
C ASN A 405 -2.97 -14.13 15.43
N GLY A 406 -2.69 -15.42 15.38
CA GLY A 406 -2.89 -16.36 16.48
C GLY A 406 -1.74 -16.40 17.49
N GLY A 407 -0.62 -15.71 17.19
CA GLY A 407 0.59 -15.74 18.02
C GLY A 407 1.32 -17.07 18.01
N LYS A 408 1.19 -17.83 16.94
CA LYS A 408 1.77 -19.18 16.82
C LYS A 408 3.20 -19.19 16.27
N LEU A 409 3.63 -18.10 15.65
CA LEU A 409 4.96 -17.97 15.04
C LEU A 409 5.89 -17.21 16.00
N GLY A 410 7.06 -17.82 16.27
CA GLY A 410 8.06 -17.24 17.17
C GLY A 410 8.94 -16.18 16.50
N PHE A 411 9.34 -16.41 15.23
CA PHE A 411 10.23 -15.51 14.48
C PHE A 411 9.82 -15.50 13.01
N TYR A 412 9.56 -14.32 12.45
CA TYR A 412 9.01 -14.24 11.10
C TYR A 412 9.35 -12.94 10.37
N TYR A 413 9.48 -13.08 9.03
CA TYR A 413 9.70 -11.95 8.12
C TYR A 413 8.36 -11.35 7.68
N VAL A 414 8.24 -10.02 7.77
CA VAL A 414 7.00 -9.30 7.47
C VAL A 414 7.26 -7.92 6.87
N GLY A 415 6.34 -7.46 6.02
CA GLY A 415 6.29 -6.11 5.49
C GLY A 415 4.99 -5.41 5.89
N ARG A 416 5.07 -4.21 6.50
CA ARG A 416 3.92 -3.42 6.95
C ARG A 416 3.99 -1.98 6.42
N PRO A 417 3.03 -1.50 5.61
CA PRO A 417 2.92 -0.08 5.31
C PRO A 417 2.30 0.64 6.51
N ALA A 418 2.78 1.83 6.80
CA ALA A 418 2.17 2.74 7.77
C ALA A 418 2.47 4.19 7.40
N ALA A 419 1.53 5.08 7.68
CA ALA A 419 1.73 6.51 7.60
C ALA A 419 2.10 7.10 8.96
N ASP A 420 1.69 6.43 10.04
CA ASP A 420 1.85 6.86 11.42
C ASP A 420 2.38 5.72 12.29
N ALA A 421 3.26 6.05 13.22
CA ALA A 421 3.90 5.13 14.15
C ALA A 421 2.88 4.32 14.98
N ASP A 422 1.80 4.95 15.45
CA ASP A 422 0.78 4.29 16.25
C ASP A 422 0.22 3.03 15.55
N THR A 423 0.02 3.11 14.23
CA THR A 423 -0.48 1.97 13.46
C THR A 423 0.39 0.72 13.60
N VAL A 424 1.69 0.88 13.80
CA VAL A 424 2.63 -0.23 14.01
C VAL A 424 2.80 -0.51 15.51
N TYR A 425 2.95 0.52 16.31
CA TYR A 425 3.21 0.41 17.74
C TYR A 425 2.05 -0.25 18.48
N ASP A 426 0.82 0.22 18.25
CA ASP A 426 -0.38 -0.36 18.85
C ASP A 426 -0.61 -1.81 18.37
N GLN A 427 -0.43 -2.08 17.08
CA GLN A 427 -0.74 -3.39 16.52
C GLN A 427 0.31 -4.49 16.77
N TYR A 428 1.55 -4.13 17.02
CA TYR A 428 2.64 -5.12 17.20
C TYR A 428 3.20 -5.15 18.60
N TYR A 429 3.29 -4.00 19.30
CA TYR A 429 4.09 -3.91 20.51
C TYR A 429 3.29 -3.57 21.76
N ARG A 430 2.11 -2.98 21.65
CA ARG A 430 1.27 -2.66 22.81
C ARG A 430 0.77 -3.94 23.48
N SER A 431 0.90 -4.00 24.82
CA SER A 431 0.51 -5.14 25.64
C SER A 431 -0.99 -5.45 25.50
N GLY A 432 -1.31 -6.72 25.26
CA GLY A 432 -2.70 -7.21 25.26
C GLY A 432 -3.53 -6.85 24.03
N VAL A 433 -3.01 -6.05 23.08
CA VAL A 433 -3.76 -5.63 21.89
C VAL A 433 -3.78 -6.73 20.85
N THR A 434 -2.64 -7.34 20.57
CA THR A 434 -2.52 -8.43 19.61
C THR A 434 -1.67 -9.59 20.14
N ARG A 435 -1.74 -10.74 19.46
CA ARG A 435 -0.89 -11.89 19.79
C ARG A 435 0.37 -11.98 18.92
N ARG A 436 0.64 -11.00 18.08
CA ARG A 436 1.70 -11.07 17.06
C ARG A 436 3.09 -11.22 17.65
N ILE A 437 3.48 -10.32 18.53
CA ILE A 437 4.80 -10.29 19.19
C ILE A 437 4.66 -10.56 20.69
N GLN A 438 3.51 -10.25 21.27
CA GLN A 438 3.17 -10.40 22.70
C GLN A 438 4.19 -9.68 23.62
N TYR A 439 4.76 -8.59 23.12
CA TYR A 439 5.67 -7.74 23.86
C TYR A 439 4.92 -7.08 25.03
N LYS A 440 5.63 -6.92 26.15
CA LYS A 440 5.10 -6.29 27.36
C LYS A 440 6.16 -5.36 27.94
N ASN A 441 5.87 -4.08 27.95
CA ASN A 441 6.67 -3.07 28.61
C ASN A 441 5.74 -1.94 29.11
N PRO A 442 5.56 -1.80 30.44
CA PRO A 442 4.65 -0.80 31.00
C PRO A 442 5.01 0.64 30.67
N GLU A 443 6.31 0.96 30.50
CA GLU A 443 6.75 2.30 30.09
C GLU A 443 6.36 2.58 28.64
N PHE A 444 6.57 1.62 27.75
CA PHE A 444 6.12 1.71 26.37
C PHE A 444 4.60 1.89 26.29
N ASP A 445 3.83 1.06 27.03
CA ASP A 445 2.37 1.12 27.02
C ASP A 445 1.87 2.49 27.52
N LYS A 446 2.51 3.05 28.55
CA LYS A 446 2.21 4.40 29.06
C LYS A 446 2.43 5.48 28.01
N LEU A 447 3.52 5.39 27.23
CA LEU A 447 3.79 6.33 26.14
C LEU A 447 2.76 6.23 25.03
N ILE A 448 2.30 5.01 24.68
CA ILE A 448 1.24 4.83 23.67
C ILE A 448 -0.10 5.39 24.18
N ASP A 449 -0.42 5.20 25.47
CA ASP A 449 -1.61 5.80 26.06
C ASP A 449 -1.54 7.34 26.09
N GLU A 450 -0.37 7.90 26.32
CA GLU A 450 -0.14 9.35 26.35
C GLU A 450 -0.23 9.96 24.94
N GLU A 451 0.41 9.34 23.93
CA GLU A 451 0.37 9.86 22.57
C GLU A 451 -1.06 9.89 22.01
N GLN A 452 -1.88 8.85 22.31
CA GLN A 452 -3.28 8.79 21.90
C GLN A 452 -4.16 9.87 22.52
N ARG A 453 -3.72 10.48 23.63
CA ARG A 453 -4.40 11.60 24.29
C ARG A 453 -3.82 12.96 23.90
N THR A 454 -2.72 12.99 23.15
CA THR A 454 -1.97 14.20 22.85
C THR A 454 -2.41 14.78 21.50
N GLY A 455 -3.15 15.88 21.52
CA GLY A 455 -3.62 16.57 20.31
C GLY A 455 -2.56 17.44 19.61
N ASP A 456 -1.52 17.87 20.34
CA ASP A 456 -0.40 18.64 19.75
C ASP A 456 0.49 17.70 18.91
N PRO A 457 0.63 17.93 17.59
CA PRO A 457 1.37 17.02 16.72
C PRO A 457 2.86 16.91 17.06
N LYS A 458 3.50 18.01 17.55
CA LYS A 458 4.93 18.01 17.89
C LYS A 458 5.20 17.24 19.15
N LYS A 459 4.38 17.45 20.18
CA LYS A 459 4.45 16.69 21.44
C LYS A 459 4.19 15.22 21.20
N ARG A 460 3.16 14.89 20.39
CA ARG A 460 2.82 13.53 20.03
C ARG A 460 4.00 12.82 19.34
N VAL A 461 4.63 13.47 18.35
CA VAL A 461 5.82 12.92 17.67
C VAL A 461 6.96 12.66 18.67
N ALA A 462 7.21 13.55 19.62
CA ALA A 462 8.26 13.36 20.63
C ALA A 462 8.00 12.11 21.52
N ILE A 463 6.74 11.88 21.90
CA ILE A 463 6.33 10.68 22.65
C ILE A 463 6.55 9.41 21.81
N LEU A 464 6.13 9.41 20.55
CA LEU A 464 6.33 8.28 19.64
C LEU A 464 7.82 7.97 19.43
N GLN A 465 8.67 9.00 19.34
CA GLN A 465 10.12 8.83 19.24
C GLN A 465 10.71 8.19 20.50
N GLN A 466 10.24 8.60 21.69
CA GLN A 466 10.65 7.98 22.96
C GLN A 466 10.24 6.50 23.00
N ALA A 467 9.01 6.17 22.64
CA ALA A 467 8.54 4.79 22.52
C ALA A 467 9.42 3.96 21.55
N GLY A 468 9.80 4.56 20.41
CA GLY A 468 10.71 3.92 19.44
C GLY A 468 12.09 3.57 20.02
N ARG A 469 12.64 4.39 20.91
CA ARG A 469 13.93 4.12 21.58
C ARG A 469 13.82 2.91 22.52
N ILE A 470 12.72 2.79 23.27
CA ILE A 470 12.46 1.62 24.14
C ILE A 470 12.40 0.35 23.31
N LEU A 471 11.72 0.38 22.16
CA LEU A 471 11.65 -0.78 21.26
C LEU A 471 13.03 -1.19 20.74
N MET A 472 13.89 -0.23 20.41
CA MET A 472 15.26 -0.54 19.98
C MET A 472 16.07 -1.18 21.09
N GLU A 473 15.97 -0.69 22.32
CA GLU A 473 16.67 -1.25 23.47
C GLU A 473 16.22 -2.68 23.79
N ASP A 474 14.91 -2.93 23.79
CA ASP A 474 14.33 -4.24 24.11
C ASP A 474 14.39 -5.23 22.94
N ALA A 475 14.63 -4.72 21.75
CA ALA A 475 14.88 -5.48 20.54
C ALA A 475 13.83 -6.59 20.22
N PRO A 476 12.50 -6.35 20.29
CA PRO A 476 11.51 -7.37 19.94
C PRO A 476 11.37 -7.57 18.42
N PHE A 477 12.19 -6.91 17.63
CA PHE A 477 12.23 -6.98 16.17
C PHE A 477 13.64 -6.65 15.65
N VAL A 478 13.87 -6.92 14.34
CA VAL A 478 15.06 -6.45 13.62
C VAL A 478 14.60 -5.53 12.50
N PRO A 479 14.93 -4.23 12.51
CA PRO A 479 14.62 -3.34 11.41
C PRO A 479 15.46 -3.73 10.19
N LEU A 480 14.83 -3.87 9.02
CA LEU A 480 15.52 -4.20 7.79
C LEU A 480 15.58 -3.01 6.84
N TYR A 481 14.53 -2.78 6.08
CA TYR A 481 14.53 -1.77 5.02
C TYR A 481 13.10 -1.37 4.62
N THR A 482 13.02 -0.26 3.88
CA THR A 482 11.92 0.05 2.95
C THR A 482 12.41 -0.20 1.52
N LEU A 483 11.51 -0.53 0.60
CA LEU A 483 11.85 -0.68 -0.82
C LEU A 483 11.45 0.57 -1.60
N ALA A 484 12.13 0.79 -2.72
CA ALA A 484 11.68 1.77 -3.69
C ALA A 484 10.40 1.29 -4.38
N GLU A 485 9.40 2.16 -4.46
CA GLU A 485 8.30 2.01 -5.41
C GLU A 485 8.80 2.43 -6.78
N ILE A 486 8.70 1.53 -7.77
CA ILE A 486 9.26 1.73 -9.09
C ILE A 486 8.14 1.82 -10.12
N TYR A 487 8.18 2.89 -10.90
CA TYR A 487 7.23 3.19 -11.95
C TYR A 487 7.93 3.32 -13.30
N GLY A 488 7.27 2.84 -14.36
CA GLY A 488 7.64 3.16 -15.72
C GLY A 488 6.79 4.33 -16.22
N VAL A 489 7.40 5.35 -16.79
CA VAL A 489 6.74 6.61 -17.15
C VAL A 489 7.16 7.05 -18.55
N ALA A 490 6.21 7.41 -19.40
CA ALA A 490 6.50 8.03 -20.70
C ALA A 490 7.20 9.38 -20.50
N ARG A 491 8.22 9.70 -21.29
CA ARG A 491 9.05 10.91 -21.11
C ARG A 491 8.29 12.23 -21.31
N ASN A 492 7.18 12.20 -22.02
CA ASN A 492 6.27 13.33 -22.16
C ASN A 492 5.35 13.54 -20.94
N VAL A 493 5.29 12.59 -20.00
CA VAL A 493 4.53 12.73 -18.75
C VAL A 493 5.40 13.34 -17.69
N GLN A 494 5.00 14.50 -17.16
CA GLN A 494 5.58 15.11 -15.98
C GLN A 494 4.83 14.62 -14.74
N TRP A 495 5.52 13.92 -13.88
CA TRP A 495 4.98 13.37 -12.62
C TRP A 495 6.10 13.07 -11.62
N LYS A 496 5.80 13.26 -10.35
CA LYS A 496 6.63 12.81 -9.23
C LYS A 496 5.89 11.71 -8.49
N PRO A 497 6.40 10.47 -8.45
CA PRO A 497 5.74 9.36 -7.76
C PRO A 497 5.54 9.60 -6.27
N ARG A 498 4.51 8.95 -5.72
CA ARG A 498 4.16 9.00 -4.31
C ARG A 498 4.68 7.75 -3.58
N PRO A 499 5.08 7.90 -2.29
CA PRO A 499 5.54 6.78 -1.47
C PRO A 499 4.46 5.74 -1.14
N ASP A 500 3.19 6.09 -1.31
CA ASP A 500 2.01 5.32 -0.89
C ASP A 500 1.40 4.45 -1.99
N GLU A 501 2.16 4.16 -3.05
CA GLU A 501 1.77 3.34 -4.20
C GLU A 501 0.60 3.93 -5.02
N LYS A 502 0.13 5.14 -4.71
CA LYS A 502 -1.00 5.76 -5.40
C LYS A 502 -0.58 6.47 -6.69
N ILE A 503 -1.35 6.28 -7.74
CA ILE A 503 -1.25 7.05 -8.99
C ILE A 503 -2.41 8.04 -9.05
N ILE A 504 -2.12 9.32 -8.83
CA ILE A 504 -3.10 10.40 -8.81
C ILE A 504 -2.90 11.29 -10.03
N ALA A 505 -3.80 11.17 -11.00
CA ALA A 505 -3.63 11.78 -12.32
C ALA A 505 -3.69 13.32 -12.33
N LYS A 506 -4.35 13.94 -11.33
CA LYS A 506 -4.33 15.41 -11.19
C LYS A 506 -2.93 16.00 -10.95
N GLU A 507 -2.01 15.17 -10.45
CA GLU A 507 -0.61 15.56 -10.20
C GLU A 507 0.26 15.45 -11.45
N MET A 508 -0.32 15.02 -12.58
CA MET A 508 0.38 14.77 -13.84
C MET A 508 0.07 15.82 -14.89
N ARG A 509 1.02 16.02 -15.79
CA ARG A 509 0.86 16.83 -17.02
C ARG A 509 1.49 16.09 -18.19
N ILE A 510 0.87 16.19 -19.37
CA ILE A 510 1.45 15.73 -20.63
C ILE A 510 2.00 16.96 -21.36
N LYS A 511 3.29 16.86 -21.79
CA LYS A 511 3.96 17.92 -22.58
C LYS A 511 3.50 17.92 -24.03
#